data_9072363b9433de5825161b9d8c6e49d4
#
_entry.id   9072363b9433de5825161b9d8c6e49d4
#
_cell.length_a   1.000
_cell.length_b   1.000
_cell.length_c   1.000
_cell.angle_alpha   90.00
_cell.angle_beta   90.00
_cell.angle_gamma   90.00
#
_symmetry.space_group_name_H-M   'P 1'
#
loop_
_entity.id
_entity.type
_entity.pdbx_description
1 polymer ?
#
loop_
_entity_poly.entity_id
_entity_poly.type
_entity_poly.pdbx_seq_one_letter_code
_entity_poly.pdbx_strand_id
1 'polypeptide(L)'
;ICIGMQILFEYSEEDNTQCLGLINGGVKKFQSDSNIKVPQMGWNKVISDTDSLNGYYYFANSYYTDSNDYAIGHSYYGKKFNSIVKKDNFLGCQFHPEKSSDIGEKFIKNFINTI
;
A
#
# COMPACT_ATOMS: atom_id res chain seq x y z
N ILE A 1 1.68 -3.05 -7.47
CA ILE A 1 0.30 -2.91 -7.00
C ILE A 1 0.01 -4.04 -6.04
N CYS A 2 -0.56 -3.73 -4.89
CA CYS A 2 -0.99 -4.66 -3.85
C CYS A 2 0.13 -5.61 -3.42
N ILE A 3 0.04 -6.90 -3.74
CA ILE A 3 1.11 -7.86 -3.42
C ILE A 3 2.43 -7.46 -4.07
N GLY A 4 2.39 -6.79 -5.21
CA GLY A 4 3.58 -6.26 -5.88
C GLY A 4 4.35 -5.25 -5.04
N MET A 5 3.65 -4.42 -4.27
CA MET A 5 4.29 -3.55 -3.29
C MET A 5 4.87 -4.36 -2.13
N GLN A 6 4.13 -5.35 -1.65
CA GLN A 6 4.54 -6.14 -0.49
C GLN A 6 5.83 -6.93 -0.74
N ILE A 7 6.03 -7.45 -1.93
CA ILE A 7 7.23 -8.22 -2.25
C ILE A 7 8.51 -7.38 -2.29
N LEU A 8 8.40 -6.05 -2.27
CA LEU A 8 9.58 -5.17 -2.19
C LEU A 8 10.23 -5.22 -0.80
N PHE A 9 9.52 -5.68 0.22
CA PHE A 9 9.98 -5.73 1.60
C PHE A 9 10.83 -6.98 1.84
N GLU A 10 11.27 -7.18 3.10
CA GLU A 10 12.19 -8.26 3.42
C GLU A 10 11.48 -9.61 3.51
N TYR A 11 10.29 -9.64 4.13
CA TYR A 11 9.54 -10.88 4.33
C TYR A 11 8.05 -10.60 4.43
N SER A 12 7.26 -11.66 4.30
CA SER A 12 5.81 -11.60 4.51
C SER A 12 5.36 -12.71 5.44
N GLU A 13 4.44 -12.38 6.33
CA GLU A 13 3.76 -13.38 7.16
C GLU A 13 2.86 -14.31 6.33
N GLU A 14 2.52 -13.90 5.12
CA GLU A 14 1.77 -14.76 4.20
C GLU A 14 2.67 -15.92 3.76
N ASP A 15 2.33 -17.13 4.25
CA ASP A 15 3.10 -18.36 4.00
C ASP A 15 4.58 -18.26 4.42
N ASN A 16 4.91 -17.39 5.37
CA ASN A 16 6.29 -17.19 5.85
C ASN A 16 7.27 -17.03 4.68
N THR A 17 6.95 -16.12 3.76
CA THR A 17 7.67 -15.95 2.52
C THR A 17 8.80 -14.93 2.67
N GLN A 18 10.00 -15.31 2.21
CA GLN A 18 11.09 -14.35 2.04
C GLN A 18 10.84 -13.57 0.74
N CYS A 19 10.96 -12.25 0.81
CA CYS A 19 10.70 -11.35 -0.31
C CYS A 19 11.99 -10.75 -0.86
N LEU A 20 11.91 -9.68 -1.66
CA LEU A 20 13.07 -9.14 -2.38
C LEU A 20 14.04 -8.36 -1.48
N GLY A 21 13.57 -7.83 -0.36
CA GLY A 21 14.45 -7.11 0.57
C GLY A 21 14.97 -5.78 0.07
N LEU A 22 14.25 -5.12 -0.83
CA LEU A 22 14.62 -3.79 -1.32
C LEU A 22 14.28 -2.70 -0.31
N ILE A 23 13.26 -2.92 0.50
CA ILE A 23 12.81 -2.01 1.56
C ILE A 23 12.81 -2.78 2.88
N ASN A 24 13.38 -2.19 3.92
CA ASN A 24 13.43 -2.80 5.24
C ASN A 24 12.02 -2.95 5.83
N GLY A 25 11.82 -4.03 6.55
CA GLY A 25 10.56 -4.29 7.24
C GLY A 25 9.84 -5.50 6.69
N GLY A 26 8.72 -5.83 7.32
CA GLY A 26 7.95 -7.02 7.00
C GLY A 26 6.52 -6.70 6.62
N VAL A 27 5.89 -7.65 5.97
CA VAL A 27 4.47 -7.64 5.63
C VAL A 27 3.75 -8.48 6.69
N LYS A 28 2.78 -7.87 7.36
CA LYS A 28 2.08 -8.45 8.51
C LYS A 28 0.59 -8.60 8.19
N LYS A 29 -0.06 -9.54 8.87
CA LYS A 29 -1.50 -9.73 8.72
C LYS A 29 -2.26 -8.78 9.65
N PHE A 30 -3.32 -8.15 9.12
CA PHE A 30 -4.25 -7.38 9.95
C PHE A 30 -4.90 -8.28 11.00
N GLN A 31 -5.05 -7.75 12.21
CA GLN A 31 -5.76 -8.43 13.30
C GLN A 31 -7.24 -8.11 13.20
N SER A 32 -8.08 -9.12 13.00
CA SER A 32 -9.52 -8.91 12.98
C SER A 32 -10.06 -8.78 14.41
N ASP A 33 -11.03 -7.89 14.59
CA ASP A 33 -11.75 -7.73 15.86
C ASP A 33 -13.20 -7.31 15.57
N SER A 34 -13.93 -6.85 16.60
CA SER A 34 -15.33 -6.47 16.45
C SER A 34 -15.55 -5.30 15.49
N ASN A 35 -14.51 -4.48 15.24
CA ASN A 35 -14.59 -3.28 14.40
C ASN A 35 -13.83 -3.42 13.09
N ILE A 36 -12.94 -4.42 12.99
CA ILE A 36 -12.04 -4.58 11.84
C ILE A 36 -12.26 -5.93 11.20
N LYS A 37 -12.71 -5.91 9.94
CA LYS A 37 -12.86 -7.12 9.12
C LYS A 37 -11.61 -7.31 8.28
N VAL A 38 -11.18 -8.57 8.13
CA VAL A 38 -10.05 -8.94 7.30
C VAL A 38 -10.54 -9.90 6.22
N PRO A 39 -10.33 -9.61 4.93
CA PRO A 39 -9.52 -8.52 4.37
C PRO A 39 -10.19 -7.14 4.47
N GLN A 40 -9.37 -6.09 4.40
CA GLN A 40 -9.87 -4.76 4.10
C GLN A 40 -10.38 -4.76 2.66
N MET A 41 -11.64 -4.45 2.45
CA MET A 41 -12.22 -4.35 1.12
C MET A 41 -13.09 -3.09 1.04
N GLY A 42 -12.73 -2.19 0.13
CA GLY A 42 -13.49 -0.96 -0.06
C GLY A 42 -12.60 0.27 -0.18
N TRP A 43 -13.25 1.42 -0.21
CA TRP A 43 -12.58 2.71 -0.34
C TRP A 43 -12.02 3.16 1.01
N ASN A 44 -10.77 3.64 0.98
CA ASN A 44 -10.14 4.20 2.16
C ASN A 44 -9.25 5.37 1.77
N LYS A 45 -9.05 6.27 2.71
CA LYS A 45 -8.31 7.51 2.49
C LYS A 45 -6.81 7.27 2.52
N VAL A 46 -6.11 7.85 1.54
CA VAL A 46 -4.65 7.95 1.52
C VAL A 46 -4.26 9.38 1.88
N ILE A 47 -3.32 9.50 2.82
CA ILE A 47 -2.78 10.78 3.29
C ILE A 47 -1.31 10.83 2.90
N SER A 48 -0.91 11.91 2.23
CA SER A 48 0.46 12.13 1.76
C SER A 48 0.81 13.61 1.84
N ASP A 49 2.11 13.90 1.98
CA ASP A 49 2.63 15.26 1.85
C ASP A 49 2.57 15.76 0.41
N THR A 50 2.47 14.85 -0.55
CA THR A 50 2.25 15.20 -1.97
C THR A 50 0.76 15.33 -2.21
N ASP A 51 0.28 16.56 -2.37
CA ASP A 51 -1.16 16.86 -2.43
C ASP A 51 -1.90 16.02 -3.49
N SER A 52 -1.30 15.80 -4.64
CA SER A 52 -1.95 15.06 -5.73
C SER A 52 -2.21 13.59 -5.39
N LEU A 53 -1.58 13.06 -4.36
CA LEU A 53 -1.77 11.67 -3.93
C LEU A 53 -2.89 11.52 -2.90
N ASN A 54 -3.32 12.60 -2.26
CA ASN A 54 -4.37 12.55 -1.24
C ASN A 54 -5.73 12.23 -1.87
N GLY A 55 -6.48 11.35 -1.25
CA GLY A 55 -7.82 11.02 -1.68
C GLY A 55 -8.21 9.60 -1.32
N TYR A 56 -9.32 9.15 -1.90
CA TYR A 56 -9.85 7.82 -1.63
C TYR A 56 -9.50 6.87 -2.76
N TYR A 57 -8.99 5.70 -2.38
CA TYR A 57 -8.60 4.63 -3.30
C TYR A 57 -9.23 3.32 -2.84
N TYR A 58 -9.34 2.37 -3.74
CA TYR A 58 -9.93 1.06 -3.43
C TYR A 58 -8.87 0.09 -2.94
N PHE A 59 -9.12 -0.51 -1.77
CA PHE A 59 -8.24 -1.49 -1.14
C PHE A 59 -8.89 -2.87 -1.11
N ALA A 60 -8.05 -3.90 -1.24
CA ALA A 60 -8.47 -5.29 -1.12
C ALA A 60 -7.28 -6.11 -0.60
N ASN A 61 -7.01 -6.01 0.72
CA ASN A 61 -5.81 -6.61 1.29
C ASN A 61 -6.03 -7.13 2.70
N SER A 62 -5.40 -8.27 3.00
CA SER A 62 -5.35 -8.86 4.35
C SER A 62 -4.03 -8.58 5.07
N TYR A 63 -2.99 -8.20 4.31
CA TYR A 63 -1.66 -7.94 4.81
C TYR A 63 -1.26 -6.50 4.53
N TYR A 64 -0.36 -5.96 5.36
CA TYR A 64 0.06 -4.56 5.29
C TYR A 64 1.52 -4.42 5.68
N THR A 65 2.09 -3.26 5.37
CA THR A 65 3.41 -2.85 5.85
C THR A 65 3.27 -1.58 6.68
N ASP A 66 4.11 -1.41 7.70
CA ASP A 66 4.09 -0.25 8.57
C ASP A 66 5.48 0.36 8.83
N SER A 67 6.51 -0.10 8.13
CA SER A 67 7.82 0.52 8.25
C SER A 67 7.78 1.92 7.62
N ASN A 68 8.43 2.90 8.27
CA ASN A 68 8.37 4.29 7.83
C ASN A 68 9.38 4.63 6.73
N ASP A 69 10.32 3.73 6.45
CA ASP A 69 11.32 3.95 5.42
C ASP A 69 10.63 3.97 4.05
N TYR A 70 10.85 5.04 3.31
CA TYR A 70 10.35 5.19 1.94
C TYR A 70 8.83 5.27 1.80
N ALA A 71 8.07 5.36 2.91
CA ALA A 71 6.62 5.54 2.83
C ALA A 71 6.29 6.99 2.49
N ILE A 72 5.53 7.20 1.42
CA ILE A 72 5.07 8.53 1.00
C ILE A 72 3.57 8.69 1.07
N GLY A 73 2.83 7.63 1.37
CA GLY A 73 1.40 7.66 1.61
C GLY A 73 1.01 6.71 2.71
N HIS A 74 0.08 7.12 3.55
CA HIS A 74 -0.38 6.36 4.69
C HIS A 74 -1.90 6.29 4.71
N SER A 75 -2.42 5.23 5.32
CA SER A 75 -3.85 5.04 5.54
C SER A 75 -4.06 4.43 6.92
N TYR A 76 -5.32 4.37 7.36
CA TYR A 76 -5.70 3.78 8.64
C TYR A 76 -6.74 2.70 8.42
N TYR A 77 -6.51 1.55 8.99
CA TYR A 77 -7.49 0.46 9.04
C TYR A 77 -7.28 -0.32 10.32
N GLY A 78 -7.85 0.22 11.41
CA GLY A 78 -7.56 -0.25 12.75
C GLY A 78 -6.19 0.18 13.28
N LYS A 79 -5.27 0.48 12.37
CA LYS A 79 -3.93 1.00 12.67
C LYS A 79 -3.41 1.74 11.44
N LYS A 80 -2.37 2.52 11.63
CA LYS A 80 -1.69 3.20 10.53
C LYS A 80 -0.87 2.19 9.73
N PHE A 81 -0.97 2.25 8.41
CA PHE A 81 -0.16 1.41 7.52
C PHE A 81 0.27 2.18 6.28
N ASN A 82 1.25 1.65 5.57
CA ASN A 82 1.77 2.27 4.35
C ASN A 82 0.85 1.96 3.17
N SER A 83 0.39 2.99 2.49
CA SER A 83 -0.41 2.84 1.28
C SER A 83 0.37 3.11 0.01
N ILE A 84 1.44 3.91 0.07
CA ILE A 84 2.34 4.17 -1.05
C ILE A 84 3.78 4.19 -0.53
N VAL A 85 4.68 3.48 -1.23
CA VAL A 85 6.11 3.51 -0.96
C VAL A 85 6.86 3.86 -2.23
N LYS A 86 7.98 4.57 -2.09
CA LYS A 86 8.84 4.93 -3.21
C LYS A 86 10.29 4.84 -2.80
N LYS A 87 11.05 4.04 -3.51
CA LYS A 87 12.49 3.91 -3.32
C LYS A 87 13.15 3.84 -4.69
N ASP A 88 14.07 4.77 -4.97
CA ASP A 88 14.74 4.88 -6.26
C ASP A 88 13.70 4.93 -7.40
N ASN A 89 13.75 4.00 -8.34
CA ASN A 89 12.77 3.89 -9.42
C ASN A 89 11.62 2.93 -9.13
N PHE A 90 11.52 2.44 -7.89
CA PHE A 90 10.41 1.57 -7.47
C PHE A 90 9.31 2.40 -6.83
N LEU A 91 8.09 2.23 -7.32
CA LEU A 91 6.89 2.82 -6.74
C LEU A 91 5.91 1.69 -6.46
N GLY A 92 5.47 1.57 -5.21
CA GLY A 92 4.50 0.57 -4.80
C GLY A 92 3.27 1.19 -4.19
N CYS A 93 2.10 0.61 -4.44
CA CYS A 93 0.86 1.00 -3.79
C CYS A 93 0.12 -0.22 -3.27
N GLN A 94 -0.47 -0.09 -2.07
CA GLN A 94 -1.24 -1.17 -1.47
C GLN A 94 -2.64 -1.25 -2.09
N PHE A 95 -3.19 -0.12 -2.48
CA PHE A 95 -4.50 -0.08 -3.13
C PHE A 95 -4.42 -0.56 -4.58
N HIS A 96 -5.59 -0.73 -5.18
CA HIS A 96 -5.75 -1.08 -6.58
C HIS A 96 -6.12 0.17 -7.38
N PRO A 97 -5.16 0.86 -8.01
CA PRO A 97 -5.48 2.06 -8.78
C PRO A 97 -6.37 1.76 -9.96
N GLU A 98 -6.27 0.56 -10.53
CA GLU A 98 -7.14 0.14 -11.65
C GLU A 98 -8.62 0.03 -11.23
N LYS A 99 -8.89 -0.04 -9.91
CA LYS A 99 -10.25 -0.07 -9.33
C LYS A 99 -10.61 1.21 -8.59
N SER A 100 -9.79 2.25 -8.74
CA SER A 100 -9.93 3.48 -7.94
C SER A 100 -10.45 4.66 -8.75
N SER A 101 -11.19 4.42 -9.83
CA SER A 101 -11.83 5.46 -10.64
C SER A 101 -10.80 6.50 -11.15
N ASP A 102 -11.19 7.77 -11.23
CA ASP A 102 -10.37 8.83 -11.82
C ASP A 102 -9.06 9.06 -11.06
N ILE A 103 -9.08 8.99 -9.74
CA ILE A 103 -7.86 9.20 -8.95
C ILE A 103 -6.86 8.06 -9.19
N GLY A 104 -7.35 6.85 -9.37
CA GLY A 104 -6.50 5.69 -9.70
C GLY A 104 -5.90 5.80 -11.08
N GLU A 105 -6.69 6.21 -12.05
CA GLU A 105 -6.21 6.44 -13.42
C GLU A 105 -5.11 7.50 -13.44
N LYS A 106 -5.32 8.60 -12.72
CA LYS A 106 -4.33 9.68 -12.62
C LYS A 106 -3.04 9.17 -11.96
N PHE A 107 -3.16 8.34 -10.94
CA PHE A 107 -2.01 7.73 -10.27
C PHE A 107 -1.16 6.92 -11.26
N ILE A 108 -1.80 6.08 -12.06
CA ILE A 108 -1.12 5.26 -13.07
C ILE A 108 -0.47 6.13 -14.14
N LYS A 109 -1.19 7.12 -14.66
CA LYS A 109 -0.66 8.02 -15.67
C LYS A 109 0.56 8.79 -15.18
N ASN A 110 0.51 9.28 -13.95
CA ASN A 110 1.65 9.98 -13.36
C ASN A 110 2.88 9.08 -13.26
N PHE A 111 2.70 7.82 -12.87
CA PHE A 111 3.80 6.87 -12.84
C PHE A 111 4.38 6.64 -14.24
N ILE A 112 3.54 6.39 -15.22
CA ILE A 112 3.99 6.16 -16.62
C ILE A 112 4.78 7.35 -17.13
N ASN A 113 4.33 8.57 -16.82
CA ASN A 113 4.99 9.78 -17.27
C ASN A 113 6.34 10.07 -16.59
N THR A 114 6.67 9.35 -15.52
CA THR A 114 7.96 9.50 -14.82
C THR A 114 9.03 8.51 -15.29
N ILE A 115 8.66 7.58 -16.15
CA ILE A 115 9.59 6.56 -16.65
C ILE A 115 10.54 7.13 -17.71
#